data_5aedaa28fcb11a8be417d8b3851648eb
#
_entry.id   5aedaa28fcb11a8be417d8b3851648eb
#
_cell.length_a   1.000
_cell.length_b   1.000
_cell.length_c   1.000
_cell.angle_alpha   90.00
_cell.angle_beta   90.00
_cell.angle_gamma   90.00
#
_symmetry.space_group_name_H-M   'P 1'
#
loop_
_entity.id
_entity.type
_entity.pdbx_description
1 polymer ?
#
loop_
_entity_poly.entity_id
_entity_poly.type
_entity_poly.pdbx_seq_one_letter_code
_entity_poly.pdbx_strand_id
1 'polypeptide(L)'
;MRSTVFIAAWSLAAFITATTPGQPRIMTPDPDLGISEGLARERSARISNLRYDLAFTIPAARTQPVAGRALIRFSLASAAEPLVLDYLPDRAGIVRSVEANGVKTAIRQVNGHLIVPVDALQTGANSLELDFNAGDASLNRSDDFLYTIFVPARAHLAFPCFDQPDLKARWSLALDVPEGWQALGNGAELERSTAEGRTRVRFTGTQPVSTYLFAFAAGKFSIEQAQRNGRTFRMFHRETDAAKVARNREAIFDLHASSLDWLEQYTAIPYPFGKFDFLLVPAFQFGGMEHPGAIFYNANGLLLDESATQDQMLGRASVIAHETAHMWFGDLVTMQWFDDVWMKEVFANHMAAKIVNPAFPAVNHDLRYLVDYYPAAYAVDRTAGTNEIRQPLKNLSEAGTLYGAIIYQKAPIVMRQLETLVGPDAFRDGLREYLKKFAFRNASWPELIAMLDGRTPEDLAAWSGAWVEQRGRPIVRTELSLSDGKIRRLTFTQRDPYPDRGLL
;
A
#
# COMPACT_ATOMS: atom_id res chain seq x y z
N MET A 1 10.24 55.10 -90.93
CA MET A 1 9.21 55.00 -89.92
C MET A 1 9.07 53.52 -89.56
N ARG A 2 9.61 53.07 -88.45
CA ARG A 2 9.62 51.66 -88.06
C ARG A 2 8.75 51.51 -86.83
N SER A 3 7.67 50.73 -86.93
CA SER A 3 6.77 50.42 -85.85
C SER A 3 7.31 49.19 -85.11
N THR A 4 7.50 49.33 -83.82
CA THR A 4 7.91 48.25 -82.94
C THR A 4 6.68 47.71 -82.23
N VAL A 5 6.40 46.40 -82.40
CA VAL A 5 5.32 45.63 -81.73
C VAL A 5 5.88 45.04 -80.51
N PHE A 6 5.28 45.31 -79.33
CA PHE A 6 5.58 44.61 -78.03
C PHE A 6 4.65 43.44 -77.90
N ILE A 7 5.23 42.22 -77.74
CA ILE A 7 4.52 41.00 -77.40
C ILE A 7 4.70 40.81 -75.88
N ALA A 8 3.61 40.83 -75.10
CA ALA A 8 3.59 40.51 -73.70
C ALA A 8 3.42 38.97 -73.48
N ALA A 9 4.42 38.34 -72.97
CA ALA A 9 4.35 36.91 -72.57
C ALA A 9 3.80 36.80 -71.16
N TRP A 10 2.67 36.13 -71.00
CA TRP A 10 2.10 35.77 -69.71
C TRP A 10 2.72 34.43 -69.25
N SER A 11 3.53 34.48 -68.20
CA SER A 11 4.03 33.27 -67.54
C SER A 11 3.02 32.78 -66.52
N LEU A 12 2.43 31.61 -66.74
CA LEU A 12 1.56 30.88 -65.78
C LEU A 12 2.47 30.22 -64.79
N ALA A 13 2.57 30.74 -63.57
CA ALA A 13 3.25 30.05 -62.44
C ALA A 13 2.28 29.03 -61.81
N ALA A 14 2.51 27.75 -62.04
CA ALA A 14 1.83 26.66 -61.34
C ALA A 14 2.40 26.55 -59.93
N PHE A 15 1.60 26.88 -58.92
CA PHE A 15 1.92 26.56 -57.52
C PHE A 15 1.75 25.05 -57.28
N ILE A 16 2.84 24.31 -57.25
CA ILE A 16 2.87 22.93 -56.73
C ILE A 16 2.92 23.04 -55.20
N THR A 17 1.79 22.79 -54.52
CA THR A 17 1.75 22.60 -53.09
C THR A 17 2.43 21.27 -52.79
N ALA A 18 3.68 21.30 -52.35
CA ALA A 18 4.37 20.15 -51.81
C ALA A 18 3.71 19.78 -50.49
N THR A 19 2.95 18.69 -50.45
CA THR A 19 2.55 18.01 -49.20
C THR A 19 3.81 17.46 -48.58
N THR A 20 4.26 18.07 -47.49
CA THR A 20 5.33 17.53 -46.65
C THR A 20 4.88 16.16 -46.15
N PRO A 21 5.64 15.07 -46.35
CA PRO A 21 5.33 13.78 -45.72
C PRO A 21 5.36 13.99 -44.20
N GLY A 22 4.27 13.65 -43.53
CA GLY A 22 4.22 13.67 -42.08
C GLY A 22 5.42 12.88 -41.54
N GLN A 23 6.18 13.48 -40.63
CA GLN A 23 7.23 12.75 -39.92
C GLN A 23 6.63 11.44 -39.36
N PRO A 24 7.31 10.30 -39.47
CA PRO A 24 6.82 9.09 -38.88
C PRO A 24 6.65 9.35 -37.38
N ARG A 25 5.41 9.22 -36.89
CA ARG A 25 5.12 9.23 -35.45
C ARG A 25 5.99 8.12 -34.83
N ILE A 26 6.98 8.48 -34.05
CA ILE A 26 7.72 7.52 -33.22
C ILE A 26 6.64 6.93 -32.31
N MET A 27 6.25 5.69 -32.56
CA MET A 27 5.32 4.98 -31.70
C MET A 27 6.06 4.72 -30.38
N THR A 28 5.55 5.25 -29.29
CA THR A 28 6.00 4.87 -27.96
C THR A 28 5.94 3.34 -27.88
N PRO A 29 7.01 2.64 -27.48
CA PRO A 29 6.97 1.19 -27.39
C PRO A 29 5.88 0.74 -26.41
N ASP A 30 5.32 -0.43 -26.66
CA ASP A 30 4.32 -1.02 -25.77
C ASP A 30 4.90 -1.20 -24.36
N PRO A 31 4.11 -0.95 -23.31
CA PRO A 31 4.58 -1.19 -21.95
C PRO A 31 4.87 -2.68 -21.73
N ASP A 32 5.89 -2.97 -20.94
CA ASP A 32 6.20 -4.33 -20.49
C ASP A 32 5.08 -4.89 -19.60
N LEU A 33 5.08 -6.20 -19.38
CA LEU A 33 4.17 -6.84 -18.42
C LEU A 33 4.46 -6.34 -17.00
N GLY A 34 3.38 -6.05 -16.24
CA GLY A 34 3.48 -5.48 -14.90
C GLY A 34 3.77 -3.98 -14.93
N ILE A 35 4.03 -3.38 -13.79
CA ILE A 35 4.19 -1.94 -13.66
C ILE A 35 5.66 -1.64 -13.37
N SER A 36 6.37 -1.18 -14.40
CA SER A 36 7.76 -0.78 -14.25
C SER A 36 7.89 0.55 -13.49
N GLU A 37 9.00 0.74 -12.81
CA GLU A 37 9.32 2.01 -12.14
C GLU A 37 9.31 3.20 -13.12
N GLY A 38 9.75 2.97 -14.37
CA GLY A 38 9.73 3.99 -15.41
C GLY A 38 8.31 4.42 -15.77
N LEU A 39 7.38 3.47 -15.98
CA LEU A 39 5.96 3.75 -16.23
C LEU A 39 5.31 4.45 -15.03
N ALA A 40 5.63 4.03 -13.81
CA ALA A 40 5.09 4.66 -12.61
C ALA A 40 5.54 6.13 -12.48
N ARG A 41 6.81 6.42 -12.71
CA ARG A 41 7.36 7.78 -12.69
C ARG A 41 6.75 8.68 -13.77
N GLU A 42 6.57 8.15 -14.98
CA GLU A 42 5.92 8.88 -16.08
C GLU A 42 4.48 9.28 -15.69
N ARG A 43 3.70 8.34 -15.15
CA ARG A 43 2.33 8.59 -14.69
C ARG A 43 2.28 9.62 -13.57
N SER A 44 3.14 9.49 -12.55
CA SER A 44 3.18 10.41 -11.40
C SER A 44 3.55 11.84 -11.82
N ALA A 45 4.36 12.00 -12.85
CA ALA A 45 4.69 13.32 -13.41
C ALA A 45 3.52 13.96 -14.18
N ARG A 46 2.59 13.15 -14.70
CA ARG A 46 1.50 13.62 -15.57
C ARG A 46 0.14 13.69 -14.89
N ILE A 47 -0.15 12.76 -13.94
CA ILE A 47 -1.47 12.58 -13.37
C ILE A 47 -1.58 13.28 -12.02
N SER A 48 -2.67 14.00 -11.82
CA SER A 48 -3.01 14.62 -10.54
C SER A 48 -4.53 14.60 -10.32
N ASN A 49 -4.99 14.94 -9.09
CA ASN A 49 -6.40 15.02 -8.72
C ASN A 49 -7.20 13.73 -8.98
N LEU A 50 -6.56 12.57 -8.80
CA LEU A 50 -7.12 11.27 -9.13
C LEU A 50 -8.28 10.90 -8.21
N ARG A 51 -9.38 10.43 -8.81
CA ARG A 51 -10.59 9.97 -8.13
C ARG A 51 -11.17 8.78 -8.86
N TYR A 52 -11.64 7.80 -8.09
CA TYR A 52 -12.37 6.64 -8.59
C TYR A 52 -13.78 6.61 -8.00
N ASP A 53 -14.79 6.45 -8.85
CA ASP A 53 -16.12 6.06 -8.46
C ASP A 53 -16.34 4.64 -8.98
N LEU A 54 -16.34 3.66 -8.09
CA LEU A 54 -16.45 2.24 -8.41
C LEU A 54 -17.81 1.71 -8.00
N ALA A 55 -18.41 0.89 -8.86
CA ALA A 55 -19.62 0.14 -8.55
C ALA A 55 -19.41 -1.34 -8.94
N PHE A 56 -19.78 -2.25 -8.03
CA PHE A 56 -19.73 -3.68 -8.27
C PHE A 56 -21.08 -4.33 -8.00
N THR A 57 -21.52 -5.19 -8.92
CA THR A 57 -22.65 -6.08 -8.74
C THR A 57 -22.13 -7.48 -8.43
N ILE A 58 -22.32 -7.91 -7.19
CA ILE A 58 -21.80 -9.18 -6.67
C ILE A 58 -22.94 -10.22 -6.75
N PRO A 59 -22.83 -11.25 -7.59
CA PRO A 59 -23.84 -12.29 -7.67
C PRO A 59 -23.78 -13.24 -6.46
N ALA A 60 -24.93 -13.89 -6.15
CA ALA A 60 -25.00 -14.91 -5.13
C ALA A 60 -24.18 -16.15 -5.48
N ALA A 61 -24.17 -16.54 -6.76
CA ALA A 61 -23.42 -17.70 -7.22
C ALA A 61 -21.97 -17.33 -7.55
N ARG A 62 -21.03 -18.00 -6.93
CA ARG A 62 -19.58 -17.80 -7.14
C ARG A 62 -19.15 -18.00 -8.60
N THR A 63 -19.87 -18.83 -9.36
CA THR A 63 -19.57 -19.11 -10.78
C THR A 63 -19.96 -17.98 -11.73
N GLN A 64 -20.78 -17.03 -11.27
CA GLN A 64 -21.14 -15.87 -12.06
C GLN A 64 -20.10 -14.76 -11.91
N PRO A 65 -19.77 -14.00 -12.99
CA PRO A 65 -18.81 -12.93 -12.92
C PRO A 65 -19.33 -11.74 -12.09
N VAL A 66 -18.44 -11.06 -11.40
CA VAL A 66 -18.73 -9.77 -10.75
C VAL A 66 -18.69 -8.69 -11.82
N ALA A 67 -19.82 -8.05 -12.09
CA ALA A 67 -19.87 -6.90 -12.99
C ALA A 67 -19.37 -5.65 -12.27
N GLY A 68 -18.56 -4.85 -12.96
CA GLY A 68 -17.99 -3.62 -12.45
C GLY A 68 -18.22 -2.43 -13.39
N ARG A 69 -18.31 -1.24 -12.81
CA ARG A 69 -18.21 0.05 -13.51
C ARG A 69 -17.23 0.94 -12.76
N ALA A 70 -16.31 1.55 -13.50
CA ALA A 70 -15.34 2.50 -12.99
C ALA A 70 -15.52 3.83 -13.70
N LEU A 71 -15.64 4.91 -12.94
CA LEU A 71 -15.51 6.27 -13.44
C LEU A 71 -14.25 6.87 -12.80
N ILE A 72 -13.22 7.05 -13.61
CA ILE A 72 -11.90 7.54 -13.20
C ILE A 72 -11.78 8.99 -13.64
N ARG A 73 -11.62 9.92 -12.69
CA ARG A 73 -11.42 11.34 -12.98
C ARG A 73 -10.02 11.76 -12.55
N PHE A 74 -9.35 12.51 -13.38
CA PHE A 74 -7.97 12.96 -13.14
C PHE A 74 -7.66 14.21 -13.96
N SER A 75 -6.52 14.84 -13.66
CA SER A 75 -5.96 15.93 -14.47
C SER A 75 -4.64 15.48 -15.09
N LEU A 76 -4.45 15.76 -16.38
CA LEU A 76 -3.19 15.53 -17.09
C LEU A 76 -2.41 16.83 -17.26
N ALA A 77 -1.14 16.82 -16.91
CA ALA A 77 -0.21 17.91 -17.20
C ALA A 77 0.07 18.04 -18.71
N SER A 78 0.02 16.91 -19.43
CA SER A 78 0.18 16.82 -20.89
C SER A 78 -0.59 15.64 -21.44
N ALA A 79 -1.26 15.84 -22.58
CA ALA A 79 -1.93 14.80 -23.36
C ALA A 79 -1.16 14.45 -24.66
N ALA A 80 0.14 14.74 -24.73
CA ALA A 80 0.96 14.49 -25.91
C ALA A 80 1.23 13.01 -26.17
N GLU A 81 1.15 12.18 -25.11
CA GLU A 81 1.40 10.75 -25.16
C GLU A 81 0.14 9.96 -24.77
N PRO A 82 -0.03 8.71 -25.21
CA PRO A 82 -1.11 7.83 -24.76
C PRO A 82 -1.11 7.69 -23.24
N LEU A 83 -2.26 7.36 -22.68
CA LEU A 83 -2.37 7.06 -21.23
C LEU A 83 -2.50 5.55 -21.04
N VAL A 84 -1.69 5.02 -20.16
CA VAL A 84 -1.63 3.60 -19.86
C VAL A 84 -2.31 3.34 -18.51
N LEU A 85 -3.38 2.53 -18.47
CA LEU A 85 -3.98 1.99 -17.26
C LEU A 85 -3.59 0.52 -17.10
N ASP A 86 -3.65 -0.01 -15.90
CA ASP A 86 -3.40 -1.40 -15.59
C ASP A 86 -4.72 -2.16 -15.50
N TYR A 87 -4.82 -3.29 -16.19
CA TYR A 87 -5.94 -4.21 -16.09
C TYR A 87 -5.54 -5.56 -16.69
N LEU A 88 -5.29 -6.51 -15.78
CA LEU A 88 -4.87 -7.88 -16.12
C LEU A 88 -5.79 -8.88 -15.39
N PRO A 89 -7.08 -8.92 -15.73
CA PRO A 89 -7.99 -9.88 -15.11
C PRO A 89 -7.64 -11.31 -15.54
N ASP A 90 -8.03 -12.24 -14.71
CA ASP A 90 -8.05 -13.64 -15.11
C ASP A 90 -9.13 -13.89 -16.18
N ARG A 91 -9.37 -15.15 -16.52
CA ARG A 91 -10.31 -15.59 -17.56
C ARG A 91 -11.74 -15.04 -17.48
N ALA A 92 -12.16 -14.49 -16.33
CA ALA A 92 -13.51 -13.93 -16.15
C ALA A 92 -13.60 -12.47 -16.54
N GLY A 93 -12.43 -11.74 -16.56
CA GLY A 93 -12.39 -10.31 -16.75
C GLY A 93 -12.36 -9.87 -18.19
N ILE A 94 -13.27 -8.98 -18.56
CA ILE A 94 -13.30 -8.30 -19.86
C ILE A 94 -13.67 -6.83 -19.69
N VAL A 95 -13.13 -5.97 -20.52
CA VAL A 95 -13.65 -4.61 -20.72
C VAL A 95 -14.76 -4.67 -21.75
N ARG A 96 -15.96 -4.22 -21.40
CA ARG A 96 -17.15 -4.22 -22.25
C ARG A 96 -17.33 -2.94 -23.03
N SER A 97 -17.03 -1.81 -22.39
CA SER A 97 -17.11 -0.49 -23.00
C SER A 97 -16.12 0.47 -22.37
N VAL A 98 -15.65 1.44 -23.11
CA VAL A 98 -14.87 2.56 -22.62
C VAL A 98 -15.37 3.85 -23.24
N GLU A 99 -15.54 4.87 -22.42
CA GLU A 99 -15.80 6.24 -22.81
C GLU A 99 -14.71 7.14 -22.22
N ALA A 100 -14.06 7.92 -23.06
CA ALA A 100 -13.13 8.96 -22.64
C ALA A 100 -13.76 10.31 -22.86
N ASN A 101 -13.88 11.13 -21.81
CA ASN A 101 -14.48 12.46 -21.87
C ASN A 101 -15.91 12.46 -22.47
N GLY A 102 -16.70 11.40 -22.20
CA GLY A 102 -18.07 11.24 -22.72
C GLY A 102 -18.16 10.73 -24.15
N VAL A 103 -17.04 10.34 -24.77
CA VAL A 103 -17.00 9.82 -26.14
C VAL A 103 -16.55 8.34 -26.10
N LYS A 104 -17.31 7.47 -26.79
CA LYS A 104 -16.90 6.07 -26.97
C LYS A 104 -15.53 6.01 -27.63
N THR A 105 -14.63 5.29 -26.98
CA THR A 105 -13.22 5.26 -27.37
C THR A 105 -12.76 3.81 -27.53
N ALA A 106 -12.13 3.53 -28.68
CA ALA A 106 -11.43 2.27 -28.87
C ALA A 106 -10.11 2.29 -28.10
N ILE A 107 -9.89 1.30 -27.26
CA ILE A 107 -8.64 1.14 -26.52
C ILE A 107 -7.91 -0.11 -27.00
N ARG A 108 -6.60 -0.10 -26.89
CA ARG A 108 -5.76 -1.26 -27.16
C ARG A 108 -5.37 -1.91 -25.85
N GLN A 109 -5.53 -3.22 -25.75
CA GLN A 109 -5.09 -3.99 -24.59
C GLN A 109 -3.80 -4.75 -24.94
N VAL A 110 -2.76 -4.59 -24.15
CA VAL A 110 -1.46 -5.23 -24.35
C VAL A 110 -0.74 -5.41 -23.03
N ASN A 111 -0.16 -6.57 -22.80
CA ASN A 111 0.68 -6.89 -21.62
C ASN A 111 0.04 -6.52 -20.26
N GLY A 112 -1.28 -6.67 -20.13
CA GLY A 112 -1.98 -6.31 -18.89
C GLY A 112 -2.29 -4.83 -18.73
N HIS A 113 -2.21 -4.06 -19.81
CA HIS A 113 -2.48 -2.64 -19.83
C HIS A 113 -3.57 -2.28 -20.84
N LEU A 114 -4.33 -1.22 -20.53
CA LEU A 114 -5.29 -0.55 -21.40
C LEU A 114 -4.68 0.77 -21.87
N ILE A 115 -4.50 0.92 -23.17
CA ILE A 115 -3.86 2.10 -23.76
C ILE A 115 -4.94 3.00 -24.35
N VAL A 116 -5.13 4.16 -23.71
CA VAL A 116 -6.04 5.22 -24.17
C VAL A 116 -5.30 6.11 -25.17
N PRO A 117 -5.81 6.25 -26.39
CA PRO A 117 -5.11 7.01 -27.43
C PRO A 117 -5.11 8.53 -27.15
N VAL A 118 -4.14 9.22 -27.73
CA VAL A 118 -3.90 10.67 -27.52
C VAL A 118 -5.11 11.53 -27.90
N ASP A 119 -5.81 11.17 -28.98
CA ASP A 119 -6.96 11.89 -29.49
C ASP A 119 -8.21 11.80 -28.59
N ALA A 120 -8.22 10.87 -27.64
CA ALA A 120 -9.25 10.76 -26.61
C ALA A 120 -8.92 11.54 -25.32
N LEU A 121 -7.74 12.14 -25.22
CA LEU A 121 -7.21 12.82 -24.03
C LEU A 121 -7.09 14.33 -24.27
N GLN A 122 -7.11 15.09 -23.17
CA GLN A 122 -6.84 16.52 -23.19
C GLN A 122 -5.94 16.93 -22.02
N THR A 123 -5.18 18.00 -22.19
CA THR A 123 -4.48 18.62 -21.06
C THR A 123 -5.50 19.21 -20.09
N GLY A 124 -5.28 19.01 -18.79
CA GLY A 124 -6.24 19.37 -17.75
C GLY A 124 -7.18 18.20 -17.39
N ALA A 125 -8.43 18.51 -17.10
CA ALA A 125 -9.41 17.54 -16.59
C ALA A 125 -9.79 16.48 -17.63
N ASN A 126 -9.75 15.21 -17.21
CA ASN A 126 -10.18 14.07 -18.01
C ASN A 126 -11.08 13.13 -17.19
N SER A 127 -11.90 12.35 -17.88
CA SER A 127 -12.68 11.27 -17.31
C SER A 127 -12.61 10.04 -18.20
N LEU A 128 -12.48 8.87 -17.58
CA LEU A 128 -12.62 7.57 -18.22
C LEU A 128 -13.74 6.80 -17.54
N GLU A 129 -14.71 6.34 -18.31
CA GLU A 129 -15.77 5.49 -17.84
C GLU A 129 -15.62 4.11 -18.47
N LEU A 130 -15.57 3.06 -17.65
CA LEU A 130 -15.37 1.69 -18.10
C LEU A 130 -16.41 0.78 -17.49
N ASP A 131 -17.08 -0.01 -18.32
CA ASP A 131 -17.83 -1.19 -17.89
C ASP A 131 -16.98 -2.42 -18.09
N PHE A 132 -16.89 -3.26 -17.06
CA PHE A 132 -16.01 -4.43 -17.09
C PHE A 132 -16.60 -5.59 -16.29
N ASN A 133 -16.04 -6.78 -16.44
CA ASN A 133 -16.18 -7.85 -15.47
C ASN A 133 -14.90 -7.93 -14.66
N ALA A 134 -15.02 -7.93 -13.34
CA ALA A 134 -13.86 -8.05 -12.45
C ALA A 134 -13.19 -9.42 -12.58
N GLY A 135 -11.87 -9.46 -12.50
CA GLY A 135 -11.13 -10.70 -12.30
C GLY A 135 -11.27 -11.21 -10.86
N ASP A 136 -11.24 -12.52 -10.67
CA ASP A 136 -11.45 -13.17 -9.37
C ASP A 136 -10.16 -13.30 -8.53
N ALA A 137 -8.99 -13.15 -9.13
CA ALA A 137 -7.70 -13.47 -8.50
C ALA A 137 -7.38 -12.67 -7.21
N SER A 138 -7.99 -11.50 -7.04
CA SER A 138 -7.83 -10.64 -5.85
C SER A 138 -9.13 -10.39 -5.09
N LEU A 139 -10.25 -11.07 -5.45
CA LEU A 139 -11.55 -10.92 -4.81
C LEU A 139 -11.84 -11.96 -3.71
N ASN A 140 -11.05 -13.00 -3.55
CA ASN A 140 -11.18 -14.03 -2.51
C ASN A 140 -12.63 -14.46 -2.23
N ARG A 141 -13.32 -14.98 -3.26
CA ARG A 141 -14.75 -15.32 -3.23
C ARG A 141 -15.02 -16.68 -2.63
N SER A 142 -16.04 -16.76 -1.78
CA SER A 142 -16.71 -17.99 -1.36
C SER A 142 -18.22 -17.92 -1.69
N ASP A 143 -18.99 -18.93 -1.30
CA ASP A 143 -20.43 -18.95 -1.55
C ASP A 143 -21.21 -17.93 -0.72
N ASP A 144 -20.69 -17.56 0.45
CA ASP A 144 -21.39 -16.73 1.44
C ASP A 144 -20.72 -15.39 1.71
N PHE A 145 -19.53 -15.16 1.18
CA PHE A 145 -18.80 -13.89 1.34
C PHE A 145 -17.67 -13.74 0.32
N LEU A 146 -17.22 -12.51 0.18
CA LEU A 146 -15.98 -12.15 -0.49
C LEU A 146 -15.26 -11.06 0.29
N TYR A 147 -13.95 -10.97 0.10
CA TYR A 147 -13.13 -9.85 0.53
C TYR A 147 -12.00 -9.61 -0.48
N THR A 148 -11.57 -8.36 -0.58
CA THR A 148 -10.52 -7.98 -1.53
C THR A 148 -9.15 -7.98 -0.87
N ILE A 149 -8.10 -8.35 -1.63
CA ILE A 149 -6.69 -8.18 -1.24
C ILE A 149 -5.93 -7.64 -2.43
N PHE A 150 -5.58 -6.36 -2.37
CA PHE A 150 -4.90 -5.65 -3.47
C PHE A 150 -3.41 -5.41 -3.22
N VAL A 151 -2.91 -5.69 -2.02
CA VAL A 151 -1.47 -5.66 -1.71
C VAL A 151 -0.73 -6.82 -2.42
N PRO A 152 0.49 -6.65 -2.94
CA PRO A 152 1.23 -5.39 -3.04
C PRO A 152 0.78 -4.48 -4.20
N ALA A 153 0.41 -5.02 -5.34
CA ALA A 153 -0.12 -4.33 -6.52
C ALA A 153 -1.01 -5.32 -7.30
N ARG A 154 -2.23 -5.54 -6.81
CA ARG A 154 -3.17 -6.54 -7.34
C ARG A 154 -4.56 -5.98 -7.62
N ALA A 155 -4.73 -4.64 -7.49
CA ALA A 155 -6.01 -4.00 -7.81
C ALA A 155 -6.35 -4.14 -9.29
N HIS A 156 -5.35 -4.04 -10.16
CA HIS A 156 -5.50 -4.22 -11.60
C HIS A 156 -5.96 -5.63 -12.03
N LEU A 157 -5.89 -6.62 -11.14
CA LEU A 157 -6.46 -7.95 -11.38
C LEU A 157 -7.99 -7.95 -11.23
N ALA A 158 -8.56 -6.98 -10.50
CA ALA A 158 -9.99 -6.87 -10.27
C ALA A 158 -10.65 -5.77 -11.10
N PHE A 159 -10.02 -4.61 -11.27
CA PHE A 159 -10.60 -3.46 -11.98
C PHE A 159 -9.53 -2.60 -12.64
N PRO A 160 -9.88 -1.85 -13.72
CA PRO A 160 -8.96 -0.92 -14.37
C PRO A 160 -8.53 0.21 -13.44
N CYS A 161 -7.22 0.43 -13.26
CA CYS A 161 -6.68 1.48 -12.39
C CYS A 161 -5.24 1.86 -12.76
N PHE A 162 -4.68 2.80 -12.03
CA PHE A 162 -3.24 3.08 -11.99
C PHE A 162 -2.69 2.41 -10.71
N ASP A 163 -2.23 1.18 -10.82
CA ASP A 163 -1.94 0.32 -9.66
C ASP A 163 -0.51 0.52 -9.12
N GLN A 164 -0.24 1.73 -8.66
CA GLN A 164 1.04 2.15 -8.07
C GLN A 164 0.82 2.94 -6.77
N PRO A 165 1.78 2.90 -5.82
CA PRO A 165 1.57 3.45 -4.49
C PRO A 165 1.52 4.98 -4.45
N ASP A 166 2.20 5.68 -5.35
CA ASP A 166 2.37 7.12 -5.37
C ASP A 166 1.29 7.90 -6.14
N LEU A 167 0.33 7.18 -6.74
CA LEU A 167 -0.91 7.77 -7.27
C LEU A 167 -2.07 7.56 -6.31
N LYS A 168 -2.02 8.23 -5.14
CA LYS A 168 -3.13 8.22 -4.19
C LYS A 168 -4.38 8.83 -4.79
N ALA A 169 -5.51 8.20 -4.55
CA ALA A 169 -6.81 8.62 -5.05
C ALA A 169 -7.86 8.72 -3.96
N ARG A 170 -8.92 9.49 -4.19
CA ARG A 170 -10.16 9.43 -3.43
C ARG A 170 -11.09 8.41 -4.06
N TRP A 171 -11.67 7.54 -3.24
CA TRP A 171 -12.48 6.40 -3.68
C TRP A 171 -13.90 6.55 -3.20
N SER A 172 -14.87 6.48 -4.12
CA SER A 172 -16.27 6.26 -3.83
C SER A 172 -16.65 4.85 -4.26
N LEU A 173 -17.42 4.14 -3.46
CA LEU A 173 -17.80 2.75 -3.70
C LEU A 173 -19.31 2.59 -3.61
N ALA A 174 -19.87 1.81 -4.53
CA ALA A 174 -21.20 1.25 -4.46
C ALA A 174 -21.13 -0.27 -4.62
N LEU A 175 -21.75 -0.99 -3.73
CA LEU A 175 -21.91 -2.44 -3.81
C LEU A 175 -23.38 -2.80 -3.95
N ASP A 176 -23.69 -3.62 -4.93
CA ASP A 176 -24.98 -4.28 -5.11
C ASP A 176 -24.78 -5.75 -4.81
N VAL A 177 -25.36 -6.23 -3.71
CA VAL A 177 -25.11 -7.55 -3.12
C VAL A 177 -26.43 -8.32 -2.96
N PRO A 178 -26.43 -9.65 -2.79
CA PRO A 178 -27.61 -10.42 -2.43
C PRO A 178 -28.26 -9.89 -1.15
N GLU A 179 -29.60 -9.93 -1.08
CA GLU A 179 -30.34 -9.57 0.13
C GLU A 179 -29.86 -10.38 1.34
N GLY A 180 -29.76 -9.73 2.49
CA GLY A 180 -29.23 -10.30 3.74
C GLY A 180 -27.72 -10.29 3.87
N TRP A 181 -26.97 -9.88 2.83
CA TRP A 181 -25.54 -9.67 2.94
C TRP A 181 -25.22 -8.30 3.54
N GLN A 182 -24.21 -8.28 4.38
CA GLN A 182 -23.59 -7.05 4.86
C GLN A 182 -22.46 -6.63 3.91
N ALA A 183 -22.17 -5.35 3.89
CA ALA A 183 -21.11 -4.77 3.08
C ALA A 183 -20.20 -3.86 3.93
N LEU A 184 -18.91 -3.90 3.65
CA LEU A 184 -17.86 -3.10 4.27
C LEU A 184 -16.98 -2.51 3.17
N GLY A 185 -16.61 -1.25 3.29
CA GLY A 185 -15.63 -0.56 2.44
C GLY A 185 -14.84 0.45 3.26
N ASN A 186 -13.85 1.11 2.69
CA ASN A 186 -13.05 2.11 3.40
C ASN A 186 -13.88 3.30 3.89
N GLY A 187 -14.82 3.79 3.08
CA GLY A 187 -15.73 4.88 3.44
C GLY A 187 -16.83 4.46 4.41
N ALA A 188 -17.47 5.42 5.08
CA ALA A 188 -18.66 5.16 5.87
C ALA A 188 -19.86 4.83 4.97
N GLU A 189 -20.78 4.00 5.45
CA GLU A 189 -22.04 3.75 4.76
C GLU A 189 -22.84 5.05 4.67
N LEU A 190 -23.17 5.47 3.45
CA LEU A 190 -23.92 6.67 3.16
C LEU A 190 -25.41 6.37 2.98
N GLU A 191 -25.71 5.28 2.27
CA GLU A 191 -27.06 4.91 1.87
C GLU A 191 -27.16 3.39 1.70
N ARG A 192 -28.30 2.83 2.12
CA ARG A 192 -28.65 1.42 1.93
C ARG A 192 -30.09 1.31 1.45
N SER A 193 -30.31 0.55 0.40
CA SER A 193 -31.65 0.24 -0.10
C SER A 193 -31.74 -1.22 -0.50
N THR A 194 -32.90 -1.86 -0.25
CA THR A 194 -33.15 -3.24 -0.62
C THR A 194 -34.37 -3.29 -1.53
N ALA A 195 -34.23 -3.92 -2.69
CA ALA A 195 -35.28 -4.15 -3.67
C ALA A 195 -34.96 -5.39 -4.50
N GLU A 196 -35.96 -6.13 -4.92
CA GLU A 196 -35.87 -7.26 -5.85
C GLU A 196 -34.84 -8.34 -5.40
N GLY A 197 -34.77 -8.64 -4.10
CA GLY A 197 -33.85 -9.63 -3.54
C GLY A 197 -32.36 -9.19 -3.51
N ARG A 198 -32.13 -7.89 -3.67
CA ARG A 198 -30.78 -7.31 -3.64
C ARG A 198 -30.69 -6.11 -2.70
N THR A 199 -29.52 -5.91 -2.14
CA THR A 199 -29.20 -4.76 -1.29
C THR A 199 -28.11 -3.93 -1.95
N ARG A 200 -28.42 -2.67 -2.22
CA ARG A 200 -27.46 -1.69 -2.71
C ARG A 200 -26.95 -0.85 -1.55
N VAL A 201 -25.62 -0.80 -1.40
CA VAL A 201 -24.92 -0.02 -0.37
C VAL A 201 -23.99 0.96 -1.03
N ARG A 202 -24.09 2.24 -0.70
CA ARG A 202 -23.18 3.29 -1.13
C ARG A 202 -22.33 3.77 0.04
N PHE A 203 -21.07 4.05 -0.23
CA PHE A 203 -20.11 4.52 0.78
C PHE A 203 -19.67 5.95 0.47
N THR A 204 -19.34 6.70 1.51
CA THR A 204 -18.74 8.04 1.38
C THR A 204 -17.37 7.97 0.72
N GLY A 205 -16.96 9.07 0.09
CA GLY A 205 -15.62 9.21 -0.45
C GLY A 205 -14.54 9.12 0.63
N THR A 206 -13.42 8.46 0.31
CA THR A 206 -12.27 8.31 1.22
C THR A 206 -11.39 9.57 1.23
N GLN A 207 -10.50 9.67 2.20
CA GLN A 207 -9.27 10.45 2.06
C GLN A 207 -8.38 9.82 0.94
N PRO A 208 -7.37 10.54 0.43
CA PRO A 208 -6.48 9.97 -0.59
C PRO A 208 -5.71 8.76 -0.06
N VAL A 209 -5.91 7.60 -0.68
CA VAL A 209 -5.18 6.36 -0.38
C VAL A 209 -4.72 5.68 -1.67
N SER A 210 -3.65 4.91 -1.57
CA SER A 210 -3.10 4.12 -2.68
C SER A 210 -4.03 2.95 -3.04
N THR A 211 -3.93 2.41 -4.25
CA THR A 211 -4.74 1.29 -4.73
C THR A 211 -4.72 0.08 -3.82
N TYR A 212 -3.54 -0.30 -3.29
CA TYR A 212 -3.40 -1.47 -2.42
C TYR A 212 -4.12 -1.33 -1.06
N LEU A 213 -4.46 -0.10 -0.65
CA LEU A 213 -5.21 0.22 0.57
C LEU A 213 -6.73 0.33 0.34
N PHE A 214 -7.17 0.39 -0.91
CA PHE A 214 -8.58 0.31 -1.22
C PHE A 214 -9.08 -1.10 -0.95
N ALA A 215 -10.21 -1.22 -0.25
CA ALA A 215 -10.75 -2.52 0.11
C ALA A 215 -12.27 -2.50 0.24
N PHE A 216 -12.86 -3.66 -0.01
CA PHE A 216 -14.23 -3.95 0.35
C PHE A 216 -14.43 -5.42 0.66
N ALA A 217 -15.47 -5.68 1.43
CA ALA A 217 -15.96 -7.03 1.69
C ALA A 217 -17.49 -7.03 1.66
N ALA A 218 -18.07 -8.15 1.29
CA ALA A 218 -19.50 -8.37 1.35
C ALA A 218 -19.81 -9.83 1.68
N GLY A 219 -20.87 -10.07 2.46
CA GLY A 219 -21.23 -11.44 2.81
C GLY A 219 -22.21 -11.55 3.97
N LYS A 220 -22.48 -12.78 4.38
CA LYS A 220 -23.28 -13.09 5.57
C LYS A 220 -22.44 -12.88 6.83
N PHE A 221 -22.21 -11.64 7.20
CA PHE A 221 -21.46 -11.25 8.39
C PHE A 221 -22.41 -10.92 9.53
N SER A 222 -22.02 -11.31 10.75
CA SER A 222 -22.52 -10.72 12.00
C SER A 222 -21.73 -9.46 12.32
N ILE A 223 -22.33 -8.50 13.00
CA ILE A 223 -21.70 -7.23 13.34
C ILE A 223 -21.82 -6.99 14.84
N GLU A 224 -20.68 -6.88 15.51
CA GLU A 224 -20.57 -6.36 16.87
C GLU A 224 -20.18 -4.89 16.82
N GLN A 225 -20.72 -4.09 17.74
CA GLN A 225 -20.42 -2.67 17.82
C GLN A 225 -20.12 -2.25 19.24
N ALA A 226 -19.17 -1.33 19.39
CA ALA A 226 -18.86 -0.70 20.66
C ALA A 226 -18.55 0.78 20.50
N GLN A 227 -18.78 1.52 21.59
CA GLN A 227 -18.33 2.91 21.74
C GLN A 227 -17.12 2.93 22.68
N ARG A 228 -16.02 3.55 22.26
CA ARG A 228 -14.84 3.80 23.10
C ARG A 228 -14.31 5.19 22.84
N ASN A 229 -14.11 5.97 23.88
CA ASN A 229 -13.50 7.31 23.81
C ASN A 229 -14.15 8.22 22.74
N GLY A 230 -15.49 8.15 22.63
CA GLY A 230 -16.29 8.92 21.67
C GLY A 230 -16.27 8.38 20.24
N ARG A 231 -15.63 7.24 19.99
CA ARG A 231 -15.57 6.59 18.66
C ARG A 231 -16.42 5.33 18.61
N THR A 232 -17.05 5.12 17.46
CA THR A 232 -17.75 3.87 17.13
C THR A 232 -16.79 2.93 16.44
N PHE A 233 -16.74 1.69 16.94
CA PHE A 233 -16.02 0.56 16.34
C PHE A 233 -17.04 -0.47 15.91
N ARG A 234 -16.89 -1.03 14.69
CA ARG A 234 -17.70 -2.16 14.23
C ARG A 234 -16.77 -3.31 13.83
N MET A 235 -17.05 -4.48 14.38
CA MET A 235 -16.39 -5.74 14.10
C MET A 235 -17.31 -6.62 13.27
N PHE A 236 -16.94 -6.89 12.04
CA PHE A 236 -17.61 -7.83 11.16
C PHE A 236 -16.97 -9.21 11.32
N HIS A 237 -17.77 -10.27 11.44
CA HIS A 237 -17.25 -11.62 11.60
C HIS A 237 -18.20 -12.69 11.06
N ARG A 238 -17.70 -13.91 10.96
CA ARG A 238 -18.48 -15.12 10.61
C ARG A 238 -18.43 -16.19 11.71
N GLU A 239 -17.92 -15.87 12.89
CA GLU A 239 -17.92 -16.81 14.02
C GLU A 239 -19.37 -17.12 14.45
N THR A 240 -19.66 -18.39 14.59
CA THR A 240 -20.98 -18.90 14.99
C THR A 240 -21.08 -19.24 16.48
N ASP A 241 -19.94 -19.41 17.16
CA ASP A 241 -19.89 -19.57 18.62
C ASP A 241 -20.04 -18.22 19.31
N ALA A 242 -21.26 -17.91 19.73
CA ALA A 242 -21.60 -16.67 20.42
C ALA A 242 -20.84 -16.50 21.74
N ALA A 243 -20.50 -17.61 22.45
CA ALA A 243 -19.74 -17.54 23.69
C ALA A 243 -18.28 -17.14 23.40
N LYS A 244 -17.69 -17.64 22.32
CA LYS A 244 -16.36 -17.24 21.87
C LYS A 244 -16.32 -15.76 21.49
N VAL A 245 -17.31 -15.26 20.77
CA VAL A 245 -17.42 -13.83 20.44
C VAL A 245 -17.56 -12.99 21.71
N ALA A 246 -18.49 -13.33 22.61
CA ALA A 246 -18.73 -12.60 23.85
C ALA A 246 -17.49 -12.52 24.75
N ARG A 247 -16.68 -13.59 24.82
CA ARG A 247 -15.45 -13.64 25.61
C ARG A 247 -14.37 -12.71 25.08
N ASN A 248 -14.31 -12.46 23.75
CA ASN A 248 -13.21 -11.75 23.11
C ASN A 248 -13.51 -10.31 22.72
N ARG A 249 -14.78 -9.98 22.42
CA ARG A 249 -15.14 -8.71 21.78
C ARG A 249 -14.70 -7.47 22.55
N GLU A 250 -14.89 -7.45 23.89
CA GLU A 250 -14.52 -6.30 24.71
C GLU A 250 -13.01 -6.02 24.66
N ALA A 251 -12.20 -7.09 24.85
CA ALA A 251 -10.75 -6.98 24.77
C ALA A 251 -10.26 -6.53 23.38
N ILE A 252 -10.93 -6.96 22.30
CA ILE A 252 -10.60 -6.53 20.94
C ILE A 252 -10.88 -5.04 20.77
N PHE A 253 -12.06 -4.56 21.20
CA PHE A 253 -12.41 -3.14 21.11
C PHE A 253 -11.50 -2.26 22.00
N ASP A 254 -11.18 -2.70 23.21
CA ASP A 254 -10.31 -1.98 24.14
C ASP A 254 -8.87 -1.85 23.60
N LEU A 255 -8.34 -2.91 22.97
CA LEU A 255 -7.01 -2.89 22.35
C LEU A 255 -6.93 -1.93 21.16
N HIS A 256 -7.95 -1.86 20.32
CA HIS A 256 -8.01 -0.87 19.23
C HIS A 256 -8.08 0.56 19.78
N ALA A 257 -8.96 0.80 20.75
CA ALA A 257 -9.14 2.13 21.34
C ALA A 257 -7.85 2.63 22.02
N SER A 258 -7.21 1.78 22.84
CA SER A 258 -5.97 2.14 23.52
C SER A 258 -4.80 2.35 22.55
N SER A 259 -4.73 1.56 21.47
CA SER A 259 -3.73 1.75 20.42
C SER A 259 -3.91 3.07 19.68
N LEU A 260 -5.15 3.44 19.33
CA LEU A 260 -5.47 4.73 18.72
C LEU A 260 -5.09 5.91 19.61
N ASP A 261 -5.52 5.88 20.88
CA ASP A 261 -5.24 6.95 21.84
C ASP A 261 -3.73 7.16 22.03
N TRP A 262 -2.97 6.06 22.14
CA TRP A 262 -1.53 6.13 22.27
C TRP A 262 -0.87 6.74 21.03
N LEU A 263 -1.30 6.31 19.83
CA LEU A 263 -0.75 6.79 18.55
C LEU A 263 -1.08 8.26 18.31
N GLU A 264 -2.29 8.71 18.62
CA GLU A 264 -2.66 10.12 18.54
C GLU A 264 -1.77 11.00 19.46
N GLN A 265 -1.49 10.52 20.67
CA GLN A 265 -0.60 11.23 21.59
C GLN A 265 0.85 11.21 21.08
N TYR A 266 1.34 10.06 20.65
CA TYR A 266 2.72 9.90 20.17
C TYR A 266 2.98 10.74 18.92
N THR A 267 2.09 10.68 17.93
CA THR A 267 2.24 11.39 16.66
C THR A 267 1.81 12.85 16.72
N ALA A 268 1.02 13.24 17.71
CA ALA A 268 0.33 14.53 17.80
C ALA A 268 -0.58 14.82 16.58
N ILE A 269 -1.09 13.78 15.94
CA ILE A 269 -2.02 13.82 14.81
C ILE A 269 -3.22 12.95 15.15
N PRO A 270 -4.45 13.50 15.17
CA PRO A 270 -5.67 12.71 15.34
C PRO A 270 -5.79 11.63 14.28
N TYR A 271 -6.53 10.55 14.57
CA TYR A 271 -6.82 9.50 13.60
C TYR A 271 -7.32 10.10 12.26
N PRO A 272 -6.62 9.87 11.15
CA PRO A 272 -6.82 10.67 9.93
C PRO A 272 -7.98 10.21 9.05
N PHE A 273 -8.63 9.08 9.37
CA PHE A 273 -9.71 8.49 8.58
C PHE A 273 -11.05 8.51 9.32
N GLY A 274 -12.17 8.63 8.60
CA GLY A 274 -13.47 8.99 9.18
C GLY A 274 -14.13 7.93 10.06
N LYS A 275 -13.85 6.64 9.86
CA LYS A 275 -14.42 5.54 10.64
C LYS A 275 -13.39 4.46 10.96
N PHE A 276 -13.71 3.63 11.95
CA PHE A 276 -12.85 2.52 12.34
C PHE A 276 -13.66 1.23 12.40
N ASP A 277 -13.71 0.51 11.28
CA ASP A 277 -14.35 -0.79 11.18
C ASP A 277 -13.28 -1.84 10.84
N PHE A 278 -13.54 -3.08 11.20
CA PHE A 278 -12.66 -4.19 10.89
C PHE A 278 -13.42 -5.48 10.66
N LEU A 279 -12.82 -6.38 9.88
CA LEU A 279 -13.37 -7.67 9.49
C LEU A 279 -12.47 -8.80 9.99
N LEU A 280 -13.05 -9.76 10.69
CA LEU A 280 -12.40 -11.01 11.05
C LEU A 280 -12.67 -12.05 9.97
N VAL A 281 -11.66 -12.33 9.16
CA VAL A 281 -11.73 -13.28 8.04
C VAL A 281 -11.35 -14.68 8.55
N PRO A 282 -12.20 -15.72 8.37
CA PRO A 282 -11.96 -17.05 8.93
C PRO A 282 -10.64 -17.72 8.53
N ALA A 283 -10.21 -17.51 7.28
CA ALA A 283 -9.00 -18.10 6.71
C ALA A 283 -8.17 -17.03 6.00
N PHE A 284 -7.82 -15.98 6.72
CA PHE A 284 -7.02 -14.89 6.19
C PHE A 284 -5.55 -15.31 6.05
N GLN A 285 -4.94 -14.98 4.93
CA GLN A 285 -3.56 -15.38 4.62
C GLN A 285 -2.49 -14.59 5.39
N PHE A 286 -2.86 -13.45 5.98
CA PHE A 286 -2.01 -12.58 6.80
C PHE A 286 -2.50 -12.53 8.24
N GLY A 287 -1.72 -11.98 9.16
CA GLY A 287 -2.17 -11.64 10.50
C GLY A 287 -3.22 -10.54 10.48
N GLY A 288 -2.92 -9.48 9.74
CA GLY A 288 -3.79 -8.35 9.44
C GLY A 288 -3.49 -7.73 8.09
N MET A 289 -4.31 -6.74 7.71
CA MET A 289 -4.10 -5.86 6.56
C MET A 289 -4.76 -4.51 6.84
N GLU A 290 -3.98 -3.48 6.76
CA GLU A 290 -4.19 -2.14 7.27
C GLU A 290 -5.15 -1.24 6.48
N HIS A 291 -6.12 -1.77 5.77
CA HIS A 291 -7.04 -0.93 4.96
C HIS A 291 -7.71 0.17 5.81
N PRO A 292 -7.52 1.48 5.52
CA PRO A 292 -8.10 2.55 6.30
C PRO A 292 -9.63 2.44 6.41
N GLY A 293 -10.15 2.42 7.64
CA GLY A 293 -11.56 2.28 7.90
C GLY A 293 -12.15 0.89 7.63
N ALA A 294 -11.36 -0.08 7.22
CA ALA A 294 -11.79 -1.44 6.89
C ALA A 294 -10.65 -2.45 7.10
N ILE A 295 -10.04 -2.48 8.29
CA ILE A 295 -8.92 -3.38 8.58
C ILE A 295 -9.38 -4.83 8.51
N PHE A 296 -8.62 -5.70 7.86
CA PHE A 296 -8.91 -7.14 7.85
C PHE A 296 -7.93 -7.88 8.77
N TYR A 297 -8.45 -8.85 9.52
CA TYR A 297 -7.67 -9.69 10.44
C TYR A 297 -7.94 -11.17 10.22
N ASN A 298 -6.97 -12.00 10.54
CA ASN A 298 -7.21 -13.42 10.70
C ASN A 298 -8.05 -13.66 11.98
N ALA A 299 -9.24 -14.23 11.82
CA ALA A 299 -10.18 -14.43 12.90
C ALA A 299 -9.56 -15.24 14.07
N ASN A 300 -8.74 -16.25 13.77
CA ASN A 300 -8.11 -17.10 14.79
C ASN A 300 -7.06 -16.35 15.64
N GLY A 301 -6.48 -15.27 15.11
CA GLY A 301 -5.55 -14.41 15.84
C GLY A 301 -6.24 -13.50 16.88
N LEU A 302 -7.55 -13.21 16.68
CA LEU A 302 -8.29 -12.27 17.52
C LEU A 302 -9.33 -12.97 18.42
N LEU A 303 -10.03 -13.99 17.91
CA LEU A 303 -11.02 -14.76 18.66
C LEU A 303 -10.33 -15.95 19.33
N LEU A 304 -9.75 -15.71 20.51
CA LEU A 304 -8.99 -16.69 21.27
C LEU A 304 -9.89 -17.64 22.06
N ASP A 305 -9.42 -18.86 22.27
CA ASP A 305 -10.09 -19.85 23.10
C ASP A 305 -9.93 -19.55 24.61
N GLU A 306 -10.68 -20.25 25.47
CA GLU A 306 -10.60 -20.09 26.92
C GLU A 306 -9.20 -20.41 27.49
N SER A 307 -8.52 -21.35 26.85
CA SER A 307 -7.17 -21.80 27.22
C SER A 307 -6.05 -20.95 26.63
N ALA A 308 -6.38 -19.73 26.09
CA ALA A 308 -5.40 -18.88 25.45
C ALA A 308 -4.21 -18.58 26.37
N THR A 309 -3.03 -18.81 25.86
CA THR A 309 -1.77 -18.54 26.56
C THR A 309 -1.47 -17.04 26.61
N GLN A 310 -0.59 -16.64 27.51
CA GLN A 310 -0.09 -15.26 27.58
C GLN A 310 0.52 -14.82 26.23
N ASP A 311 1.22 -15.70 25.53
CA ASP A 311 1.81 -15.42 24.24
C ASP A 311 0.74 -15.17 23.14
N GLN A 312 -0.34 -15.92 23.14
CA GLN A 312 -1.48 -15.69 22.25
C GLN A 312 -2.17 -14.34 22.54
N MET A 313 -2.35 -13.97 23.81
CA MET A 313 -2.91 -12.68 24.21
C MET A 313 -1.99 -11.52 23.79
N LEU A 314 -0.68 -11.68 23.98
CA LEU A 314 0.33 -10.71 23.53
C LEU A 314 0.37 -10.61 22.00
N GLY A 315 0.26 -11.74 21.30
CA GLY A 315 0.18 -11.78 19.83
C GLY A 315 -1.04 -11.02 19.29
N ARG A 316 -2.22 -11.23 19.91
CA ARG A 316 -3.43 -10.47 19.58
C ARG A 316 -3.25 -8.96 19.77
N ALA A 317 -2.73 -8.57 20.93
CA ALA A 317 -2.48 -7.15 21.20
C ALA A 317 -1.47 -6.56 20.21
N SER A 318 -0.42 -7.31 19.87
CA SER A 318 0.62 -6.89 18.95
C SER A 318 0.09 -6.68 17.52
N VAL A 319 -0.70 -7.61 16.99
CA VAL A 319 -1.26 -7.46 15.63
C VAL A 319 -2.26 -6.31 15.57
N ILE A 320 -3.12 -6.13 16.56
CA ILE A 320 -4.05 -5.00 16.62
C ILE A 320 -3.29 -3.66 16.64
N ALA A 321 -2.27 -3.54 17.49
CA ALA A 321 -1.46 -2.33 17.57
C ALA A 321 -0.66 -2.07 16.29
N HIS A 322 -0.17 -3.13 15.62
CA HIS A 322 0.53 -3.07 14.35
C HIS A 322 -0.37 -2.50 13.24
N GLU A 323 -1.54 -3.10 13.01
CA GLU A 323 -2.47 -2.63 11.99
C GLU A 323 -3.01 -1.23 12.30
N THR A 324 -3.17 -0.89 13.58
CA THR A 324 -3.55 0.47 13.98
C THR A 324 -2.45 1.49 13.70
N ALA A 325 -1.18 1.13 13.91
CA ALA A 325 -0.05 2.02 13.65
C ALA A 325 0.12 2.35 12.16
N HIS A 326 -0.25 1.42 11.28
CA HIS A 326 -0.25 1.67 9.85
C HIS A 326 -1.10 2.85 9.42
N MET A 327 -2.13 3.23 10.18
CA MET A 327 -2.97 4.39 9.88
C MET A 327 -2.16 5.69 9.73
N TRP A 328 -1.03 5.79 10.43
CA TRP A 328 -0.07 6.88 10.25
C TRP A 328 1.11 6.47 9.38
N PHE A 329 1.67 5.27 9.62
CA PHE A 329 2.89 4.76 8.98
C PHE A 329 2.55 3.73 7.90
N GLY A 330 2.19 4.19 6.70
CA GLY A 330 1.74 3.39 5.56
C GLY A 330 0.54 4.00 4.87
N ASP A 331 -0.44 4.51 5.63
CA ASP A 331 -1.70 5.02 5.10
C ASP A 331 -1.72 6.54 4.99
N LEU A 332 -1.50 7.27 6.10
CA LEU A 332 -1.39 8.73 6.07
C LEU A 332 -0.18 9.13 5.21
N VAL A 333 0.98 8.57 5.51
CA VAL A 333 2.19 8.71 4.70
C VAL A 333 2.55 7.33 4.13
N THR A 334 2.52 7.21 2.82
CA THR A 334 2.80 5.95 2.11
C THR A 334 4.17 6.05 1.42
N MET A 335 4.86 4.93 1.25
CA MET A 335 6.08 4.89 0.45
C MET A 335 5.84 5.39 -0.97
N GLN A 336 6.85 6.03 -1.56
CA GLN A 336 6.79 6.49 -2.94
C GLN A 336 6.87 5.33 -3.93
N TRP A 337 7.70 4.34 -3.61
CA TRP A 337 7.86 3.11 -4.36
C TRP A 337 8.06 1.92 -3.42
N PHE A 338 7.85 0.70 -3.90
CA PHE A 338 7.89 -0.49 -3.04
C PHE A 338 9.29 -0.90 -2.58
N ASP A 339 10.38 -0.30 -3.08
CA ASP A 339 11.71 -0.43 -2.48
C ASP A 339 11.74 0.08 -1.02
N ASP A 340 10.85 0.98 -0.67
CA ASP A 340 10.64 1.53 0.68
C ASP A 340 9.47 0.87 1.46
N VAL A 341 8.87 -0.23 0.97
CA VAL A 341 7.75 -0.91 1.64
C VAL A 341 8.09 -1.37 3.06
N TRP A 342 9.35 -1.71 3.30
CA TRP A 342 9.84 -2.12 4.61
C TRP A 342 9.60 -1.07 5.70
N MET A 343 9.59 0.22 5.35
CA MET A 343 9.37 1.31 6.31
C MET A 343 8.05 1.16 7.05
N LYS A 344 6.94 0.91 6.34
CA LYS A 344 5.63 0.79 6.95
C LYS A 344 5.59 -0.38 7.93
N GLU A 345 6.15 -1.53 7.57
CA GLU A 345 6.19 -2.72 8.40
C GLU A 345 7.04 -2.52 9.67
N VAL A 346 8.19 -1.90 9.51
CA VAL A 346 9.11 -1.64 10.60
C VAL A 346 8.54 -0.62 11.58
N PHE A 347 7.94 0.46 11.09
CA PHE A 347 7.29 1.44 11.97
C PHE A 347 6.10 0.86 12.68
N ALA A 348 5.27 0.06 12.00
CA ALA A 348 4.13 -0.60 12.62
C ALA A 348 4.57 -1.55 13.75
N ASN A 349 5.58 -2.39 13.52
CA ASN A 349 6.17 -3.25 14.54
C ASN A 349 6.78 -2.45 15.71
N HIS A 350 7.49 -1.37 15.40
CA HIS A 350 8.13 -0.52 16.40
C HIS A 350 7.11 0.16 17.31
N MET A 351 6.03 0.72 16.74
CA MET A 351 4.95 1.34 17.49
C MET A 351 4.15 0.29 18.28
N ALA A 352 3.85 -0.88 17.68
CA ALA A 352 3.19 -1.98 18.38
C ALA A 352 3.94 -2.39 19.64
N ALA A 353 5.27 -2.52 19.59
CA ALA A 353 6.07 -2.82 20.76
C ALA A 353 5.96 -1.73 21.84
N LYS A 354 5.99 -0.45 21.47
CA LYS A 354 5.84 0.67 22.40
C LYS A 354 4.46 0.73 23.06
N ILE A 355 3.41 0.36 22.34
CA ILE A 355 2.03 0.31 22.83
C ILE A 355 1.82 -0.88 23.78
N VAL A 356 2.25 -2.06 23.35
CA VAL A 356 1.84 -3.33 23.95
C VAL A 356 2.75 -3.75 25.12
N ASN A 357 4.07 -3.56 25.01
CA ASN A 357 5.01 -4.03 26.02
C ASN A 357 4.72 -3.54 27.45
N PRO A 358 4.35 -2.27 27.69
CA PRO A 358 4.01 -1.79 29.03
C PRO A 358 2.78 -2.48 29.65
N ALA A 359 1.85 -3.01 28.84
CA ALA A 359 0.67 -3.72 29.31
C ALA A 359 0.97 -5.19 29.73
N PHE A 360 2.16 -5.70 29.42
CA PHE A 360 2.59 -7.06 29.75
C PHE A 360 3.91 -7.04 30.55
N PRO A 361 3.95 -6.43 31.75
CA PRO A 361 5.19 -6.21 32.51
C PRO A 361 5.84 -7.50 33.03
N ALA A 362 5.11 -8.63 33.06
CA ALA A 362 5.65 -9.93 33.45
C ALA A 362 6.52 -10.58 32.36
N VAL A 363 6.46 -10.08 31.13
CA VAL A 363 7.25 -10.60 30.00
C VAL A 363 8.58 -9.85 29.94
N ASN A 364 9.69 -10.60 29.85
CA ASN A 364 10.99 -9.99 29.52
C ASN A 364 11.05 -9.66 28.03
N HIS A 365 10.61 -8.46 27.68
CA HIS A 365 10.50 -8.01 26.27
C HIS A 365 11.85 -7.89 25.57
N ASP A 366 12.94 -7.57 26.26
CA ASP A 366 14.28 -7.55 25.67
C ASP A 366 14.76 -8.95 25.29
N LEU A 367 14.54 -9.92 26.18
CA LEU A 367 14.84 -11.34 25.87
C LEU A 367 13.98 -11.85 24.74
N ARG A 368 12.67 -11.54 24.75
CA ARG A 368 11.76 -11.91 23.68
C ARG A 368 12.21 -11.31 22.35
N TYR A 369 12.54 -10.03 22.34
CA TYR A 369 13.06 -9.36 21.14
C TYR A 369 14.32 -10.04 20.60
N LEU A 370 15.25 -10.40 21.48
CA LEU A 370 16.46 -11.15 21.10
C LEU A 370 16.11 -12.51 20.47
N VAL A 371 15.15 -13.24 21.03
CA VAL A 371 14.77 -14.59 20.57
C VAL A 371 13.96 -14.54 19.27
N ASP A 372 13.03 -13.58 19.14
CA ASP A 372 12.11 -13.52 18.01
C ASP A 372 12.77 -12.93 16.75
N TYR A 373 13.70 -11.98 16.91
CA TYR A 373 14.24 -11.23 15.75
C TYR A 373 15.63 -11.72 15.32
N TYR A 374 16.58 -11.87 16.26
CA TYR A 374 17.97 -12.09 15.90
C TYR A 374 18.27 -13.43 15.21
N PRO A 375 17.73 -14.59 15.65
CA PRO A 375 18.03 -15.85 14.99
C PRO A 375 17.54 -15.90 13.54
N ALA A 376 16.32 -15.43 13.29
CA ALA A 376 15.73 -15.40 11.95
C ALA A 376 16.45 -14.40 11.04
N ALA A 377 16.75 -13.20 11.54
CA ALA A 377 17.57 -12.23 10.81
C ALA A 377 18.94 -12.79 10.44
N TYR A 378 19.63 -13.40 11.38
CA TYR A 378 20.96 -13.99 11.17
C TYR A 378 20.95 -15.19 10.23
N ALA A 379 19.92 -16.01 10.26
CA ALA A 379 19.78 -17.16 9.39
C ALA A 379 19.87 -16.76 7.91
N VAL A 380 19.27 -15.63 7.55
CA VAL A 380 19.28 -15.09 6.18
C VAL A 380 20.50 -14.19 5.95
N ASP A 381 20.75 -13.23 6.84
CA ASP A 381 21.69 -12.13 6.63
C ASP A 381 23.17 -12.54 6.57
N ARG A 382 23.51 -13.74 7.05
CA ARG A 382 24.85 -14.36 6.94
C ARG A 382 25.08 -15.12 5.65
N THR A 383 24.08 -15.29 4.80
CA THR A 383 24.18 -16.09 3.57
C THR A 383 24.56 -15.24 2.37
N ALA A 384 25.09 -15.89 1.33
CA ALA A 384 25.41 -15.20 0.08
C ALA A 384 24.17 -14.63 -0.65
N GLY A 385 23.00 -15.20 -0.36
CA GLY A 385 21.69 -14.76 -0.92
C GLY A 385 20.98 -13.68 -0.09
N THR A 386 21.68 -13.05 0.87
CA THR A 386 21.07 -11.95 1.63
C THR A 386 20.90 -10.70 0.76
N ASN A 387 19.92 -9.88 1.11
CA ASN A 387 19.61 -8.62 0.45
C ASN A 387 19.80 -7.44 1.41
N GLU A 388 19.84 -6.23 0.86
CA GLU A 388 19.66 -4.98 1.57
C GLU A 388 18.27 -4.92 2.23
N ILE A 389 18.08 -4.06 3.22
CA ILE A 389 16.74 -3.77 3.75
C ILE A 389 15.94 -3.02 2.69
N ARG A 390 16.52 -1.99 2.09
CA ARG A 390 15.95 -1.25 0.97
C ARG A 390 16.33 -1.93 -0.33
N GLN A 391 15.49 -2.86 -0.78
CA GLN A 391 15.75 -3.67 -1.96
C GLN A 391 15.30 -2.92 -3.22
N PRO A 392 16.19 -2.72 -4.22
CA PRO A 392 15.79 -2.12 -5.49
C PRO A 392 14.69 -2.93 -6.18
N LEU A 393 13.64 -2.26 -6.63
CA LEU A 393 12.51 -2.88 -7.31
C LEU A 393 12.28 -2.20 -8.65
N LYS A 394 12.42 -2.96 -9.74
CA LYS A 394 12.23 -2.44 -11.10
C LYS A 394 10.80 -2.57 -11.61
N ASN A 395 10.05 -3.54 -11.09
CA ASN A 395 8.68 -3.83 -11.51
C ASN A 395 7.84 -4.31 -10.33
N LEU A 396 6.62 -3.80 -10.18
CA LEU A 396 5.72 -4.18 -9.09
C LEU A 396 5.25 -5.64 -9.14
N SER A 397 5.37 -6.32 -10.27
CA SER A 397 5.14 -7.77 -10.36
C SER A 397 6.05 -8.58 -9.43
N GLU A 398 7.21 -8.03 -9.06
CA GLU A 398 8.19 -8.64 -8.17
C GLU A 398 8.01 -8.20 -6.70
N ALA A 399 7.14 -7.25 -6.39
CA ALA A 399 6.99 -6.66 -5.06
C ALA A 399 6.68 -7.69 -3.95
N GLY A 400 6.00 -8.79 -4.30
CA GLY A 400 5.74 -9.89 -3.36
C GLY A 400 7.00 -10.58 -2.84
N THR A 401 8.12 -10.50 -3.56
CA THR A 401 9.39 -11.14 -3.17
C THR A 401 10.15 -10.37 -2.09
N LEU A 402 9.78 -9.11 -1.85
CA LEU A 402 10.43 -8.25 -0.85
C LEU A 402 10.12 -8.69 0.59
N TYR A 403 8.95 -9.30 0.81
CA TYR A 403 8.48 -9.66 2.16
C TYR A 403 9.21 -10.90 2.69
N GLY A 404 10.00 -10.74 3.75
CA GLY A 404 10.80 -11.81 4.32
C GLY A 404 11.57 -11.39 5.58
N ALA A 405 12.48 -12.25 6.06
CA ALA A 405 13.21 -12.06 7.31
C ALA A 405 14.05 -10.76 7.36
N ILE A 406 14.46 -10.24 6.21
CA ILE A 406 15.18 -8.96 6.16
C ILE A 406 14.26 -7.82 6.55
N ILE A 407 13.03 -7.78 6.05
CA ILE A 407 12.05 -6.73 6.38
C ILE A 407 11.48 -6.94 7.79
N TYR A 408 11.07 -8.16 8.14
CA TYR A 408 10.33 -8.39 9.38
C TYR A 408 11.19 -8.65 10.61
N GLN A 409 12.46 -9.06 10.44
CA GLN A 409 13.35 -9.37 11.56
C GLN A 409 14.60 -8.49 11.59
N LYS A 410 15.36 -8.31 10.48
CA LYS A 410 16.56 -7.46 10.49
C LYS A 410 16.20 -5.97 10.60
N ALA A 411 15.26 -5.50 9.81
CA ALA A 411 14.93 -4.08 9.77
C ALA A 411 14.42 -3.51 11.11
N PRO A 412 13.61 -4.23 11.94
CA PRO A 412 13.30 -3.79 13.30
C PRO A 412 14.54 -3.63 14.20
N ILE A 413 15.55 -4.49 14.06
CA ILE A 413 16.81 -4.36 14.82
C ILE A 413 17.52 -3.06 14.44
N VAL A 414 17.59 -2.77 13.14
CA VAL A 414 18.21 -1.55 12.60
C VAL A 414 17.41 -0.32 13.00
N MET A 415 16.08 -0.37 13.01
CA MET A 415 15.22 0.73 13.45
C MET A 415 15.40 1.04 14.96
N ARG A 416 15.51 0.02 15.79
CA ARG A 416 15.81 0.20 17.23
C ARG A 416 17.18 0.86 17.43
N GLN A 417 18.17 0.51 16.61
CA GLN A 417 19.46 1.17 16.59
C GLN A 417 19.34 2.64 16.20
N LEU A 418 18.57 2.96 15.16
CA LEU A 418 18.35 4.34 14.72
C LEU A 418 17.74 5.19 15.83
N GLU A 419 16.68 4.71 16.50
CA GLU A 419 16.09 5.42 17.63
C GLU A 419 17.11 5.64 18.76
N THR A 420 17.97 4.66 19.02
CA THR A 420 19.03 4.79 20.05
C THR A 420 20.06 5.86 19.68
N LEU A 421 20.45 5.95 18.42
CA LEU A 421 21.42 6.96 17.93
C LEU A 421 20.84 8.37 17.97
N VAL A 422 19.58 8.52 17.51
CA VAL A 422 18.89 9.82 17.47
C VAL A 422 18.46 10.28 18.87
N GLY A 423 18.13 9.31 19.74
CA GLY A 423 17.47 9.54 21.00
C GLY A 423 15.93 9.56 20.86
N PRO A 424 15.20 9.02 21.85
CA PRO A 424 13.76 8.76 21.71
C PRO A 424 12.91 10.01 21.49
N ASP A 425 13.24 11.12 22.12
CA ASP A 425 12.47 12.36 21.97
C ASP A 425 12.72 13.01 20.60
N ALA A 426 13.97 13.14 20.18
CA ALA A 426 14.33 13.71 18.88
C ALA A 426 13.80 12.82 17.73
N PHE A 427 13.83 11.50 17.89
CA PHE A 427 13.25 10.55 16.95
C PHE A 427 11.74 10.75 16.84
N ARG A 428 10.99 10.79 17.95
CA ARG A 428 9.55 11.06 17.97
C ARG A 428 9.22 12.38 17.27
N ASP A 429 9.95 13.45 17.62
CA ASP A 429 9.67 14.78 17.07
C ASP A 429 10.00 14.86 15.58
N GLY A 430 11.02 14.14 15.11
CA GLY A 430 11.31 13.97 13.69
C GLY A 430 10.20 13.22 12.95
N LEU A 431 9.66 12.15 13.55
CA LEU A 431 8.51 11.43 12.98
C LEU A 431 7.25 12.30 12.93
N ARG A 432 6.98 13.14 13.92
CA ARG A 432 5.87 14.10 13.90
C ARG A 432 5.97 15.08 12.73
N GLU A 433 7.17 15.62 12.52
CA GLU A 433 7.43 16.51 11.39
C GLU A 433 7.25 15.79 10.05
N TYR A 434 7.81 14.58 9.92
CA TYR A 434 7.65 13.74 8.74
C TYR A 434 6.17 13.46 8.41
N LEU A 435 5.40 12.98 9.39
CA LEU A 435 3.98 12.67 9.21
C LEU A 435 3.16 13.92 8.85
N LYS A 436 3.48 15.08 9.45
CA LYS A 436 2.81 16.34 9.14
C LYS A 436 3.15 16.85 7.74
N LYS A 437 4.42 16.78 7.33
CA LYS A 437 4.91 17.26 6.03
C LYS A 437 4.32 16.46 4.87
N PHE A 438 4.22 15.14 5.05
CA PHE A 438 3.78 14.23 4.00
C PHE A 438 2.36 13.69 4.20
N ALA A 439 1.54 14.30 5.08
CA ALA A 439 0.17 13.87 5.34
C ALA A 439 -0.63 13.70 4.04
N PHE A 440 -1.24 12.53 3.86
CA PHE A 440 -1.97 12.08 2.66
C PHE A 440 -1.14 12.08 1.36
N ARG A 441 0.18 12.05 1.49
CA ARG A 441 1.14 12.03 0.37
C ARG A 441 2.07 10.82 0.50
N ASN A 442 3.03 10.78 -0.40
CA ASN A 442 4.06 9.75 -0.44
C ASN A 442 5.41 10.35 -0.02
N ALA A 443 6.25 9.51 0.57
CA ALA A 443 7.61 9.87 0.96
C ALA A 443 8.53 8.66 0.83
N SER A 444 9.82 8.93 0.70
CA SER A 444 10.89 7.94 0.60
C SER A 444 11.71 7.85 1.88
N TRP A 445 12.45 6.76 2.04
CA TRP A 445 13.41 6.60 3.14
C TRP A 445 14.47 7.72 3.20
N PRO A 446 15.12 8.14 2.09
CA PRO A 446 16.06 9.23 2.12
C PRO A 446 15.48 10.55 2.65
N GLU A 447 14.20 10.85 2.37
CA GLU A 447 13.54 12.05 2.90
C GLU A 447 13.37 11.99 4.41
N LEU A 448 13.04 10.83 4.97
CA LEU A 448 12.95 10.64 6.42
C LEU A 448 14.33 10.76 7.07
N ILE A 449 15.36 10.11 6.53
CA ILE A 449 16.72 10.17 7.06
C ILE A 449 17.25 11.58 7.06
N ALA A 450 17.07 12.35 5.99
CA ALA A 450 17.47 13.75 5.92
C ALA A 450 16.79 14.63 7.01
N MET A 451 15.56 14.30 7.40
CA MET A 451 14.86 15.02 8.48
C MET A 451 15.36 14.63 9.87
N LEU A 452 15.78 13.39 10.07
CA LEU A 452 16.34 12.90 11.33
C LEU A 452 17.80 13.33 11.51
N ASP A 453 18.57 13.39 10.44
CA ASP A 453 19.99 13.77 10.42
C ASP A 453 20.23 15.14 11.09
N GLY A 454 19.39 16.12 10.81
CA GLY A 454 19.46 17.44 11.44
C GLY A 454 19.13 17.47 12.94
N ARG A 455 18.83 16.33 13.59
CA ARG A 455 18.43 16.21 15.02
C ARG A 455 19.44 15.46 15.87
N THR A 456 20.54 15.02 15.29
CA THR A 456 21.60 14.27 15.96
C THR A 456 22.96 14.72 15.43
N PRO A 457 24.05 14.61 16.22
CA PRO A 457 25.41 14.84 15.71
C PRO A 457 25.92 13.68 14.83
N GLU A 458 25.20 12.56 14.76
CA GLU A 458 25.58 11.39 13.97
C GLU A 458 25.30 11.62 12.48
N ASP A 459 26.18 11.10 11.60
CA ASP A 459 25.96 11.07 10.15
C ASP A 459 24.96 9.95 9.77
N LEU A 460 23.68 10.29 9.74
CA LEU A 460 22.65 9.30 9.43
C LEU A 460 22.62 8.91 7.95
N ALA A 461 23.18 9.70 7.06
CA ALA A 461 23.31 9.33 5.66
C ALA A 461 24.34 8.20 5.49
N ALA A 462 25.51 8.32 6.12
CA ALA A 462 26.51 7.25 6.16
C ALA A 462 26.01 6.00 6.89
N TRP A 463 25.28 6.19 8.01
CA TRP A 463 24.65 5.09 8.74
C TRP A 463 23.63 4.34 7.87
N SER A 464 22.74 5.06 7.16
CA SER A 464 21.74 4.48 6.24
C SER A 464 22.43 3.70 5.13
N GLY A 465 23.45 4.31 4.51
CA GLY A 465 24.23 3.63 3.47
C GLY A 465 24.81 2.27 3.91
N ALA A 466 25.28 2.18 5.17
CA ALA A 466 25.85 0.95 5.70
C ALA A 466 24.84 -0.10 6.14
N TRP A 467 23.73 0.32 6.78
CA TRP A 467 22.80 -0.61 7.45
C TRP A 467 21.53 -0.92 6.67
N VAL A 468 21.06 0.01 5.84
CA VAL A 468 19.80 -0.10 5.12
C VAL A 468 20.02 -0.40 3.63
N GLU A 469 21.04 0.21 3.03
CA GLU A 469 21.28 0.14 1.59
C GLU A 469 22.39 -0.87 1.22
N GLN A 470 22.94 -1.57 2.21
CA GLN A 470 23.92 -2.64 2.01
C GLN A 470 23.44 -3.94 2.66
N ARG A 471 23.72 -5.05 1.97
CA ARG A 471 23.42 -6.39 2.44
C ARG A 471 24.43 -6.88 3.48
N GLY A 472 23.99 -7.83 4.32
CA GLY A 472 24.86 -8.47 5.29
C GLY A 472 25.10 -7.62 6.55
N ARG A 473 25.99 -8.05 7.39
CA ARG A 473 26.34 -7.44 8.68
C ARG A 473 27.82 -7.64 8.96
N PRO A 474 28.45 -6.80 9.81
CA PRO A 474 29.85 -7.02 10.19
C PRO A 474 30.03 -8.33 10.97
N ILE A 475 31.17 -8.96 10.79
CA ILE A 475 31.62 -10.09 11.60
C ILE A 475 32.42 -9.52 12.77
N VAL A 476 31.91 -9.75 13.99
CA VAL A 476 32.57 -9.30 15.22
C VAL A 476 33.26 -10.50 15.88
N ARG A 477 34.58 -10.38 16.07
CA ARG A 477 35.40 -11.33 16.82
C ARG A 477 35.66 -10.76 18.21
N THR A 478 35.45 -11.61 19.25
CA THR A 478 35.69 -11.25 20.64
C THR A 478 36.84 -12.06 21.17
N GLU A 479 37.82 -11.39 21.78
CA GLU A 479 38.94 -12.00 22.50
C GLU A 479 38.89 -11.57 23.98
N LEU A 480 38.86 -12.55 24.88
CA LEU A 480 38.80 -12.34 26.31
C LEU A 480 40.07 -12.86 26.98
N SER A 481 40.74 -12.02 27.77
CA SER A 481 41.86 -12.39 28.65
C SER A 481 41.45 -12.20 30.10
N LEU A 482 41.61 -13.23 30.89
CA LEU A 482 41.32 -13.22 32.33
C LEU A 482 42.61 -13.32 33.15
N SER A 483 42.65 -12.69 34.35
CA SER A 483 43.63 -12.88 35.39
C SER A 483 42.90 -12.91 36.71
N ASP A 484 43.15 -13.94 37.55
CA ASP A 484 42.52 -14.13 38.85
C ASP A 484 41.00 -14.02 38.84
N GLY A 485 40.35 -14.61 37.77
CA GLY A 485 38.91 -14.61 37.63
C GLY A 485 38.31 -13.28 37.19
N LYS A 486 39.14 -12.24 36.93
CA LYS A 486 38.72 -10.91 36.51
C LYS A 486 39.12 -10.67 35.02
N ILE A 487 38.30 -9.91 34.33
CA ILE A 487 38.58 -9.48 32.95
C ILE A 487 39.80 -8.57 32.98
N ARG A 488 40.91 -9.00 32.39
CA ARG A 488 42.10 -8.20 32.18
C ARG A 488 42.02 -7.39 30.89
N ARG A 489 41.51 -8.06 29.81
CA ARG A 489 41.35 -7.43 28.49
C ARG A 489 40.18 -8.07 27.75
N LEU A 490 39.33 -7.25 27.18
CA LEU A 490 38.28 -7.63 26.25
C LEU A 490 38.50 -6.84 24.95
N THR A 491 38.72 -7.56 23.85
CA THR A 491 38.98 -6.94 22.54
C THR A 491 37.87 -7.36 21.60
N PHE A 492 37.26 -6.39 20.94
CA PHE A 492 36.34 -6.60 19.82
C PHE A 492 37.04 -6.18 18.53
N THR A 493 37.04 -7.05 17.54
CA THR A 493 37.52 -6.75 16.19
C THR A 493 36.37 -6.99 15.23
N GLN A 494 36.07 -6.01 14.39
CA GLN A 494 35.04 -6.17 13.36
C GLN A 494 35.66 -6.16 11.97
N ARG A 495 35.00 -6.85 11.05
CA ARG A 495 35.34 -6.83 9.63
C ARG A 495 34.10 -6.96 8.76
N ASP A 496 34.11 -6.35 7.59
CA ASP A 496 33.08 -6.59 6.57
C ASP A 496 33.23 -8.01 6.00
N PRO A 497 32.15 -8.82 5.90
CA PRO A 497 32.18 -10.08 5.18
C PRO A 497 32.43 -9.92 3.68
N TYR A 498 32.24 -8.72 3.13
CA TYR A 498 32.41 -8.36 1.72
C TYR A 498 33.54 -7.30 1.61
N PRO A 499 34.80 -7.69 1.59
CA PRO A 499 35.95 -6.77 1.71
C PRO A 499 36.02 -5.72 0.59
N ASP A 500 35.44 -6.00 -0.57
CA ASP A 500 35.47 -5.11 -1.73
C ASP A 500 34.60 -3.87 -1.59
N ARG A 501 33.72 -3.82 -0.55
CA ARG A 501 32.83 -2.67 -0.29
C ARG A 501 33.50 -1.52 0.46
N GLY A 502 34.58 -1.77 1.14
CA GLY A 502 35.30 -0.75 1.91
C GLY A 502 34.56 -0.21 3.13
N LEU A 503 33.57 -0.96 3.64
CA LEU A 503 32.77 -0.58 4.82
C LEU A 503 33.50 -0.98 6.13
N LEU A 504 34.75 -0.72 6.34
CA LEU A 504 35.50 -0.84 7.61
C LEU A 504 36.99 -0.80 7.34
#